data_622cb20ceab6a9845f3e592d7f6d30d0
#
_entry.id   622cb20ceab6a9845f3e592d7f6d30d0
#
_cell.length_a   1.000
_cell.length_b   1.000
_cell.length_c   1.000
_cell.angle_alpha   90.00
_cell.angle_beta   90.00
_cell.angle_gamma   90.00
#
_symmetry.space_group_name_H-M   'P 1'
#
loop_
_entity.id
_entity.type
_entity.pdbx_description
1 polymer ?
#
loop_
_entity_poly.entity_id
_entity_poly.type
_entity_poly.pdbx_seq_one_letter_code
_entity_poly.pdbx_strand_id
1 'polypeptide(L)'
;MKLKRKRRRQLTEILLIIVIFATLIIAYLGLKILLNTDKPLVVVASGSMRPTLEVGDLVVVQGINITQIKENDIIVFRITEDHQAILRLHRVIDIRILPNNTRLFITKGDNNTSPDSKPVKGDQIYGRVIFRIPLIGYLTLDPMIPFAIIIVALIITLLWPERKKRRKRRLPTHCFSSIKRYVKPCLRKS
;
A
#
# COMPACT_ATOMS: atom_id res chain seq x y z
N MET A 1 39.38 7.32 6.74
CA MET A 1 38.65 6.13 6.26
C MET A 1 37.23 5.98 6.80
N LYS A 2 36.93 6.29 8.08
CA LYS A 2 35.56 6.11 8.70
C LYS A 2 34.50 6.99 8.08
N LEU A 3 34.77 8.26 7.73
CA LEU A 3 33.82 9.19 7.11
C LEU A 3 33.34 8.75 5.72
N LYS A 4 34.22 8.23 4.87
CA LYS A 4 33.83 7.68 3.54
C LYS A 4 32.91 6.46 3.65
N ARG A 5 33.07 5.61 4.69
CA ARG A 5 32.18 4.47 4.95
C ARG A 5 30.79 4.90 5.39
N LYS A 6 30.67 5.94 6.26
CA LYS A 6 29.38 6.46 6.73
C LYS A 6 28.59 7.06 5.56
N ARG A 7 29.26 7.88 4.72
CA ARG A 7 28.63 8.49 3.53
C ARG A 7 28.15 7.45 2.51
N ARG A 8 28.94 6.39 2.26
CA ARG A 8 28.53 5.29 1.37
C ARG A 8 27.29 4.56 1.89
N ARG A 9 27.20 4.31 3.21
CA ARG A 9 26.04 3.65 3.82
C ARG A 9 24.77 4.52 3.68
N GLN A 10 24.86 5.80 3.96
CA GLN A 10 23.73 6.73 3.79
C GLN A 10 23.28 6.78 2.32
N LEU A 11 24.21 6.82 1.37
CA LEU A 11 23.87 6.77 -0.06
C LEU A 11 23.16 5.46 -0.45
N THR A 12 23.58 4.33 0.12
CA THR A 12 22.92 3.04 -0.15
C THR A 12 21.51 3.00 0.42
N GLU A 13 21.28 3.53 1.63
CA GLU A 13 19.98 3.61 2.28
C GLU A 13 19.03 4.52 1.46
N ILE A 14 19.52 5.67 1.00
CA ILE A 14 18.73 6.57 0.13
C ILE A 14 18.40 5.88 -1.20
N LEU A 15 19.37 5.21 -1.82
CA LEU A 15 19.16 4.49 -3.07
C LEU A 15 18.10 3.38 -2.91
N LEU A 16 18.14 2.62 -1.81
CA LEU A 16 17.14 1.60 -1.52
C LEU A 16 15.73 2.19 -1.41
N ILE A 17 15.59 3.34 -0.73
CA ILE A 17 14.31 4.04 -0.61
C ILE A 17 13.80 4.45 -2.00
N ILE A 18 14.68 5.05 -2.83
CA ILE A 18 14.31 5.45 -4.20
C ILE A 18 13.87 4.25 -5.02
N VAL A 19 14.58 3.12 -4.93
CA VAL A 19 14.24 1.88 -5.66
C VAL A 19 12.88 1.35 -5.22
N ILE A 20 12.58 1.34 -3.91
CA ILE A 20 11.28 0.91 -3.39
C ILE A 20 10.16 1.81 -3.93
N PHE A 21 10.32 3.14 -3.87
CA PHE A 21 9.32 4.06 -4.41
C PHE A 21 9.11 3.89 -5.91
N ALA A 22 10.20 3.78 -6.67
CA ALA A 22 10.14 3.54 -8.11
C ALA A 22 9.38 2.24 -8.43
N THR A 23 9.65 1.16 -7.69
CA THR A 23 8.96 -0.12 -7.86
C THR A 23 7.46 -0.01 -7.58
N LEU A 24 7.05 0.71 -6.53
CA LEU A 24 5.63 0.93 -6.20
C LEU A 24 4.92 1.75 -7.29
N ILE A 25 5.57 2.79 -7.83
CA ILE A 25 5.02 3.59 -8.92
C ILE A 25 4.85 2.72 -10.18
N ILE A 26 5.86 1.96 -10.55
CA ILE A 26 5.81 1.06 -11.73
C ILE A 26 4.71 0.01 -11.55
N ALA A 27 4.59 -0.58 -10.35
CA ALA A 27 3.54 -1.54 -10.04
C ALA A 27 2.13 -0.91 -10.17
N TYR A 28 1.93 0.31 -9.67
CA TYR A 28 0.67 1.02 -9.80
C TYR A 28 0.32 1.36 -11.26
N LEU A 29 1.30 1.85 -12.03
CA LEU A 29 1.11 2.11 -13.45
C LEU A 29 0.82 0.82 -14.24
N GLY A 30 1.53 -0.26 -13.92
CA GLY A 30 1.25 -1.59 -14.48
C GLY A 30 -0.17 -2.06 -14.17
N LEU A 31 -0.65 -1.82 -12.95
CA LEU A 31 -2.02 -2.15 -12.55
C LEU A 31 -3.07 -1.36 -13.34
N LYS A 32 -2.83 -0.07 -13.61
CA LYS A 32 -3.71 0.75 -14.47
C LYS A 32 -3.83 0.18 -15.88
N ILE A 33 -2.71 -0.24 -16.47
CA ILE A 33 -2.68 -0.84 -17.81
C ILE A 33 -3.37 -2.20 -17.80
N LEU A 34 -3.06 -3.06 -16.83
CA LEU A 34 -3.62 -4.42 -16.72
C LEU A 34 -5.15 -4.39 -16.52
N LEU A 35 -5.64 -3.47 -15.68
CA LEU A 35 -7.06 -3.33 -15.39
C LEU A 35 -7.78 -2.37 -16.34
N ASN A 36 -7.09 -1.80 -17.32
CA ASN A 36 -7.63 -0.88 -18.32
C ASN A 36 -8.52 0.23 -17.71
N THR A 37 -8.06 0.83 -16.61
CA THR A 37 -8.82 1.89 -15.91
C THR A 37 -7.89 2.93 -15.29
N ASP A 38 -8.36 4.18 -15.24
CA ASP A 38 -7.63 5.26 -14.55
C ASP A 38 -7.69 5.17 -13.04
N LYS A 39 -8.66 4.42 -12.52
CA LYS A 39 -8.91 4.26 -11.07
C LYS A 39 -8.93 2.79 -10.67
N PRO A 40 -7.77 2.09 -10.74
CA PRO A 40 -7.70 0.66 -10.46
C PRO A 40 -8.00 0.29 -9.00
N LEU A 41 -7.77 1.22 -8.08
CA LEU A 41 -7.98 1.06 -6.65
C LEU A 41 -8.83 2.20 -6.13
N VAL A 42 -9.93 1.89 -5.45
CA VAL A 42 -10.86 2.86 -4.86
C VAL A 42 -11.19 2.44 -3.44
N VAL A 43 -11.19 3.40 -2.52
CA VAL A 43 -11.56 3.16 -1.12
C VAL A 43 -13.03 3.51 -0.90
N VAL A 44 -13.73 2.64 -0.20
CA VAL A 44 -15.13 2.85 0.18
C VAL A 44 -15.18 3.82 1.36
N ALA A 45 -15.68 5.03 1.11
CA ALA A 45 -15.72 6.11 2.09
C ALA A 45 -17.08 6.25 2.81
N SER A 46 -18.14 5.59 2.32
CA SER A 46 -19.49 5.71 2.89
C SER A 46 -20.16 4.35 3.08
N GLY A 47 -21.18 4.30 3.94
CA GLY A 47 -21.93 3.08 4.23
C GLY A 47 -23.06 2.77 3.25
N SER A 48 -23.17 3.44 2.11
CA SER A 48 -24.27 3.25 1.13
C SER A 48 -24.29 1.85 0.52
N MET A 49 -23.17 1.13 0.53
CA MET A 49 -23.04 -0.23 -0.02
C MET A 49 -23.07 -1.34 1.03
N ARG A 50 -23.38 -1.03 2.28
CA ARG A 50 -23.57 -2.04 3.32
C ARG A 50 -24.75 -2.97 3.00
N PRO A 51 -24.66 -4.26 3.34
CA PRO A 51 -23.56 -4.97 3.98
C PRO A 51 -22.51 -5.49 2.99
N THR A 52 -22.68 -5.29 1.68
CA THR A 52 -21.79 -5.86 0.65
C THR A 52 -20.38 -5.31 0.73
N LEU A 53 -20.26 -4.00 0.96
CA LEU A 53 -18.99 -3.30 1.13
C LEU A 53 -19.06 -2.43 2.38
N GLU A 54 -18.01 -2.52 3.21
CA GLU A 54 -17.86 -1.72 4.42
C GLU A 54 -17.00 -0.48 4.18
N VAL A 55 -17.23 0.53 5.00
CA VAL A 55 -16.33 1.71 5.02
C VAL A 55 -14.92 1.25 5.35
N GLY A 56 -13.92 1.75 4.62
CA GLY A 56 -12.52 1.32 4.77
C GLY A 56 -12.13 0.11 3.93
N ASP A 57 -13.04 -0.47 3.15
CA ASP A 57 -12.67 -1.48 2.17
C ASP A 57 -11.94 -0.83 0.99
N LEU A 58 -10.93 -1.54 0.48
CA LEU A 58 -10.28 -1.22 -0.78
C LEU A 58 -10.86 -2.12 -1.87
N VAL A 59 -11.42 -1.53 -2.92
CA VAL A 59 -11.94 -2.29 -4.06
C VAL A 59 -11.04 -2.16 -5.27
N VAL A 60 -10.89 -3.28 -5.99
CA VAL A 60 -10.19 -3.34 -7.26
C VAL A 60 -11.20 -3.16 -8.38
N VAL A 61 -10.94 -2.18 -9.25
CA VAL A 61 -11.82 -1.77 -10.34
C VAL A 61 -11.20 -2.16 -11.66
N GLN A 62 -11.96 -2.84 -12.50
CA GLN A 62 -11.58 -3.18 -13.88
C GLN A 62 -12.39 -2.34 -14.86
N GLY A 63 -11.70 -1.65 -15.76
CA GLY A 63 -12.31 -1.00 -16.91
C GLY A 63 -12.82 -2.04 -17.91
N ILE A 64 -14.09 -1.97 -18.22
CA ILE A 64 -14.76 -2.87 -19.14
C ILE A 64 -15.56 -2.08 -20.18
N ASN A 65 -15.85 -2.72 -21.30
CA ASN A 65 -16.74 -2.12 -22.29
C ASN A 65 -18.13 -1.92 -21.67
N ILE A 66 -18.75 -0.78 -21.93
CA ILE A 66 -20.10 -0.42 -21.45
C ILE A 66 -21.13 -1.49 -21.81
N THR A 67 -20.94 -2.18 -22.94
CA THR A 67 -21.83 -3.27 -23.37
C THR A 67 -21.73 -4.52 -22.51
N GLN A 68 -20.66 -4.69 -21.75
CA GLN A 68 -20.40 -5.85 -20.88
C GLN A 68 -20.93 -5.65 -19.45
N ILE A 69 -21.33 -4.42 -19.10
CA ILE A 69 -21.92 -4.14 -17.81
C ILE A 69 -23.30 -4.77 -17.77
N LYS A 70 -23.58 -5.50 -16.68
CA LYS A 70 -24.84 -6.22 -16.44
C LYS A 70 -25.53 -5.67 -15.19
N GLU A 71 -26.80 -6.01 -15.06
CA GLU A 71 -27.51 -5.83 -13.80
C GLU A 71 -26.80 -6.61 -12.66
N ASN A 72 -26.86 -6.08 -11.49
CA ASN A 72 -26.15 -6.53 -10.29
C ASN A 72 -24.63 -6.26 -10.25
N ASP A 73 -24.01 -5.75 -11.34
CA ASP A 73 -22.63 -5.30 -11.27
C ASP A 73 -22.50 -4.08 -10.34
N ILE A 74 -21.42 -4.03 -9.57
CA ILE A 74 -21.06 -2.84 -8.79
C ILE A 74 -20.12 -2.02 -9.64
N ILE A 75 -20.50 -0.80 -9.96
CA ILE A 75 -19.73 0.10 -10.82
C ILE A 75 -19.20 1.31 -10.05
N VAL A 76 -18.02 1.77 -10.45
CA VAL A 76 -17.44 3.04 -9.99
C VAL A 76 -17.63 4.07 -11.07
N PHE A 77 -18.26 5.18 -10.74
CA PHE A 77 -18.57 6.23 -11.68
C PHE A 77 -18.38 7.62 -11.07
N ARG A 78 -18.24 8.61 -11.94
CA ARG A 78 -18.10 10.02 -11.57
C ARG A 78 -19.45 10.70 -11.62
N ILE A 79 -19.76 11.42 -10.56
CA ILE A 79 -20.87 12.39 -10.54
C ILE A 79 -20.28 13.79 -10.31
N THR A 80 -21.04 14.80 -10.72
CA THR A 80 -20.73 16.20 -10.40
C THR A 80 -21.80 16.70 -9.44
N GLU A 81 -21.37 17.00 -8.21
CA GLU A 81 -22.20 17.64 -7.17
C GLU A 81 -21.49 18.93 -6.76
N ASP A 82 -22.22 20.04 -6.68
CA ASP A 82 -21.72 21.35 -6.27
C ASP A 82 -20.39 21.76 -6.97
N HIS A 83 -20.33 21.54 -8.30
CA HIS A 83 -19.15 21.78 -9.13
C HIS A 83 -17.92 20.93 -8.80
N GLN A 84 -18.04 19.91 -7.95
CA GLN A 84 -16.98 18.97 -7.62
C GLN A 84 -17.25 17.60 -8.25
N ALA A 85 -16.19 17.01 -8.81
CA ALA A 85 -16.25 15.66 -9.34
C ALA A 85 -16.04 14.64 -8.21
N ILE A 86 -17.07 13.91 -7.83
CA ILE A 86 -17.06 12.91 -6.77
C ILE A 86 -17.12 11.52 -7.39
N LEU A 87 -16.33 10.60 -6.86
CA LEU A 87 -16.44 9.18 -7.19
C LEU A 87 -17.54 8.55 -6.34
N ARG A 88 -18.47 7.87 -7.01
CA ARG A 88 -19.53 7.08 -6.36
C ARG A 88 -19.43 5.61 -6.79
N LEU A 89 -19.78 4.74 -5.89
CA LEU A 89 -19.74 3.30 -6.07
C LEU A 89 -21.09 2.73 -5.67
N HIS A 90 -21.85 2.24 -6.64
CA HIS A 90 -23.19 1.69 -6.44
C HIS A 90 -23.46 0.49 -7.36
N ARG A 91 -24.52 -0.26 -7.07
CA ARG A 91 -24.97 -1.42 -7.85
C ARG A 91 -25.89 -0.99 -8.97
N VAL A 92 -25.70 -1.57 -10.16
CA VAL A 92 -26.60 -1.43 -11.30
C VAL A 92 -27.87 -2.25 -11.02
N ILE A 93 -29.01 -1.60 -11.00
CA ILE A 93 -30.33 -2.26 -10.77
C ILE A 93 -31.16 -2.36 -12.05
N ASP A 94 -30.89 -1.52 -13.05
CA ASP A 94 -31.59 -1.53 -14.33
C ASP A 94 -30.71 -0.90 -15.42
N ILE A 95 -30.88 -1.32 -16.66
CA ILE A 95 -30.15 -0.80 -17.83
C ILE A 95 -31.16 -0.38 -18.90
N ARG A 96 -31.23 0.92 -19.19
CA ARG A 96 -32.10 1.46 -20.22
C ARG A 96 -31.30 1.77 -21.50
N ILE A 97 -31.83 1.35 -22.61
CA ILE A 97 -31.25 1.62 -23.93
C ILE A 97 -32.16 2.64 -24.61
N LEU A 98 -31.59 3.80 -24.92
CA LEU A 98 -32.27 4.86 -25.64
C LEU A 98 -32.33 4.55 -27.15
N PRO A 99 -33.24 5.20 -27.94
CA PRO A 99 -33.34 4.98 -29.38
C PRO A 99 -32.05 5.25 -30.17
N ASN A 100 -31.18 6.09 -29.64
CA ASN A 100 -29.83 6.38 -30.19
C ASN A 100 -28.76 5.37 -29.76
N ASN A 101 -29.17 4.22 -29.25
CA ASN A 101 -28.29 3.15 -28.74
C ASN A 101 -27.42 3.56 -27.51
N THR A 102 -27.72 4.69 -26.86
CA THR A 102 -27.04 5.09 -25.63
C THR A 102 -27.56 4.27 -24.44
N ARG A 103 -26.64 3.65 -23.69
CA ARG A 103 -26.99 2.93 -22.47
C ARG A 103 -26.97 3.88 -21.26
N LEU A 104 -28.05 3.83 -20.49
CA LEU A 104 -28.19 4.52 -19.21
C LEU A 104 -28.30 3.47 -18.11
N PHE A 105 -27.50 3.63 -17.05
CA PHE A 105 -27.45 2.72 -15.93
C PHE A 105 -28.19 3.34 -14.73
N ILE A 106 -29.21 2.66 -14.26
CA ILE A 106 -29.89 3.03 -13.01
C ILE A 106 -29.15 2.33 -11.88
N THR A 107 -28.63 3.14 -10.96
CA THR A 107 -27.80 2.65 -9.86
C THR A 107 -28.48 2.86 -8.51
N LYS A 108 -28.10 2.03 -7.53
CA LYS A 108 -28.58 2.12 -6.17
C LYS A 108 -27.49 1.63 -5.20
N GLY A 109 -27.29 2.32 -4.09
CA GLY A 109 -26.53 1.79 -2.97
C GLY A 109 -27.28 0.66 -2.29
N ASP A 110 -26.61 -0.41 -1.90
CA ASP A 110 -27.26 -1.58 -1.29
C ASP A 110 -27.99 -1.23 0.01
N ASN A 111 -27.49 -0.23 0.75
CA ASN A 111 -28.12 0.28 1.97
C ASN A 111 -29.09 1.45 1.74
N ASN A 112 -29.25 1.91 0.53
CA ASN A 112 -30.15 3.02 0.24
C ASN A 112 -31.60 2.50 0.08
N THR A 113 -32.59 3.30 0.46
CA THR A 113 -34.00 2.98 0.26
C THR A 113 -34.45 3.15 -1.19
N SER A 114 -33.88 4.17 -1.88
CA SER A 114 -34.30 4.56 -3.23
C SER A 114 -33.10 4.48 -4.20
N PRO A 115 -33.36 4.28 -5.51
CA PRO A 115 -32.36 4.44 -6.56
C PRO A 115 -31.76 5.85 -6.58
N ASP A 116 -30.59 5.97 -7.23
CA ASP A 116 -29.99 7.27 -7.48
C ASP A 116 -30.90 8.12 -8.38
N SER A 117 -31.02 9.41 -8.08
CA SER A 117 -31.95 10.32 -8.76
C SER A 117 -31.62 10.54 -10.24
N LYS A 118 -30.37 10.37 -10.63
CA LYS A 118 -29.90 10.54 -12.00
C LYS A 118 -29.30 9.25 -12.55
N PRO A 119 -29.70 8.83 -13.76
CA PRO A 119 -29.07 7.69 -14.41
C PRO A 119 -27.62 8.02 -14.79
N VAL A 120 -26.76 6.99 -14.72
CA VAL A 120 -25.34 7.09 -15.05
C VAL A 120 -25.13 6.83 -16.55
N LYS A 121 -24.37 7.68 -17.21
CA LYS A 121 -23.97 7.50 -18.61
C LYS A 121 -22.66 6.70 -18.68
N GLY A 122 -22.43 6.05 -19.82
CA GLY A 122 -21.25 5.24 -20.01
C GLY A 122 -19.92 6.00 -19.90
N ASP A 123 -19.88 7.26 -20.30
CA ASP A 123 -18.70 8.14 -20.22
C ASP A 123 -18.33 8.54 -18.78
N GLN A 124 -19.22 8.32 -17.83
CA GLN A 124 -19.01 8.60 -16.41
C GLN A 124 -18.41 7.39 -15.66
N ILE A 125 -18.40 6.20 -16.28
CA ILE A 125 -18.03 4.94 -15.62
C ILE A 125 -16.52 4.69 -15.78
N TYR A 126 -15.83 4.47 -14.66
CA TYR A 126 -14.42 4.07 -14.62
C TYR A 126 -14.25 2.55 -14.76
N GLY A 127 -15.23 1.77 -14.34
CA GLY A 127 -15.19 0.32 -14.44
C GLY A 127 -16.08 -0.38 -13.43
N ARG A 128 -15.96 -1.71 -13.41
CA ARG A 128 -16.67 -2.61 -12.50
C ARG A 128 -15.75 -3.08 -11.38
N VAL A 129 -16.29 -3.21 -10.18
CA VAL A 129 -15.61 -3.83 -9.04
C VAL A 129 -15.48 -5.32 -9.28
N ILE A 130 -14.26 -5.84 -9.23
CA ILE A 130 -13.95 -7.26 -9.41
C ILE A 130 -13.48 -7.95 -8.13
N PHE A 131 -12.92 -7.19 -7.19
CA PHE A 131 -12.39 -7.72 -5.94
C PHE A 131 -12.48 -6.72 -4.80
N ARG A 132 -12.62 -7.21 -3.57
CA ARG A 132 -12.66 -6.44 -2.34
C ARG A 132 -11.54 -6.88 -1.41
N ILE A 133 -10.82 -5.93 -0.85
CA ILE A 133 -9.81 -6.16 0.19
C ILE A 133 -10.28 -5.43 1.44
N PRO A 134 -10.72 -6.15 2.48
CA PRO A 134 -11.32 -5.53 3.65
C PRO A 134 -10.30 -4.73 4.45
N LEU A 135 -10.73 -3.62 5.04
CA LEU A 135 -10.02 -2.79 6.01
C LEU A 135 -8.74 -2.08 5.54
N ILE A 136 -8.15 -2.45 4.40
CA ILE A 136 -6.89 -1.84 3.91
C ILE A 136 -7.08 -0.35 3.58
N GLY A 137 -8.26 0.04 3.15
CA GLY A 137 -8.59 1.42 2.81
C GLY A 137 -8.52 2.38 3.99
N TYR A 138 -8.64 1.92 5.24
CA TYR A 138 -8.48 2.78 6.42
C TYR A 138 -7.11 3.45 6.48
N LEU A 139 -6.06 2.82 5.94
CA LEU A 139 -4.72 3.41 5.86
C LEU A 139 -4.68 4.69 5.00
N THR A 140 -5.67 4.89 4.14
CA THR A 140 -5.73 6.03 3.21
C THR A 140 -6.88 6.98 3.47
N LEU A 141 -7.92 6.55 4.21
CA LEU A 141 -9.06 7.39 4.58
C LEU A 141 -8.68 8.45 5.62
N ASP A 142 -7.82 8.08 6.57
CA ASP A 142 -7.29 9.00 7.56
C ASP A 142 -5.87 9.43 7.16
N PRO A 143 -5.65 10.70 6.75
CA PRO A 143 -4.33 11.18 6.35
C PRO A 143 -3.31 11.15 7.49
N MET A 144 -3.75 11.11 8.76
CA MET A 144 -2.85 11.06 9.92
C MET A 144 -2.12 9.71 10.03
N ILE A 145 -2.74 8.61 9.60
CA ILE A 145 -2.16 7.26 9.72
C ILE A 145 -0.84 7.13 8.93
N PRO A 146 -0.75 7.45 7.62
CA PRO A 146 0.51 7.36 6.89
C PRO A 146 1.58 8.30 7.46
N PHE A 147 1.21 9.51 7.92
CA PHE A 147 2.16 10.41 8.58
C PHE A 147 2.69 9.83 9.89
N ALA A 148 1.84 9.24 10.72
CA ALA A 148 2.26 8.58 11.96
C ALA A 148 3.24 7.43 11.68
N ILE A 149 2.97 6.60 10.68
CA ILE A 149 3.86 5.50 10.27
C ILE A 149 5.22 6.04 9.83
N ILE A 150 5.26 7.11 9.02
CA ILE A 150 6.50 7.74 8.57
C ILE A 150 7.29 8.29 9.76
N ILE A 151 6.64 8.99 10.68
CA ILE A 151 7.28 9.55 11.88
C ILE A 151 7.86 8.43 12.76
N VAL A 152 7.10 7.37 13.02
CA VAL A 152 7.56 6.21 13.80
C VAL A 152 8.75 5.53 13.12
N ALA A 153 8.71 5.32 11.80
CA ALA A 153 9.83 4.75 11.06
C ALA A 153 11.07 5.64 11.14
N LEU A 154 10.90 6.96 11.07
CA LEU A 154 11.98 7.93 11.18
C LEU A 154 12.58 7.95 12.61
N ILE A 155 11.75 7.89 13.63
CA ILE A 155 12.20 7.77 15.03
C ILE A 155 12.97 6.46 15.24
N ILE A 156 12.47 5.35 14.75
CA ILE A 156 13.15 4.05 14.84
C ILE A 156 14.51 4.11 14.15
N THR A 157 14.62 4.71 12.97
CA THR A 157 15.89 4.83 12.24
C THR A 157 16.89 5.75 12.95
N LEU A 158 16.41 6.83 13.58
CA LEU A 158 17.24 7.77 14.35
C LEU A 158 17.71 7.19 15.68
N LEU A 159 16.81 6.46 16.39
CA LEU A 159 17.09 5.86 17.69
C LEU A 159 17.76 4.49 17.59
N TRP A 160 17.84 3.89 16.38
CA TRP A 160 18.47 2.58 16.24
C TRP A 160 19.94 2.63 16.65
N PRO A 161 20.29 2.06 17.81
CA PRO A 161 21.66 2.15 18.33
C PRO A 161 22.59 1.44 17.35
N GLU A 162 23.58 2.16 16.83
CA GLU A 162 24.66 1.53 16.09
C GLU A 162 25.23 0.40 16.95
N ARG A 163 24.94 -0.87 16.58
CA ARG A 163 25.57 -2.01 17.25
C ARG A 163 27.08 -1.85 17.07
N LYS A 164 27.73 -1.26 18.09
CA LYS A 164 29.20 -1.27 18.19
C LYS A 164 29.60 -2.73 18.13
N LYS A 165 30.12 -3.18 16.97
CA LYS A 165 30.77 -4.48 16.87
C LYS A 165 31.81 -4.50 17.99
N ARG A 166 31.53 -5.25 19.06
CA ARG A 166 32.52 -5.53 20.12
C ARG A 166 33.71 -6.11 19.40
N ARG A 167 34.74 -5.29 19.24
CA ARG A 167 36.05 -5.72 18.76
C ARG A 167 36.50 -6.76 19.78
N LYS A 168 36.42 -8.03 19.42
CA LYS A 168 37.07 -9.08 20.20
C LYS A 168 38.52 -8.63 20.36
N ARG A 169 38.86 -8.14 21.55
CA ARG A 169 40.26 -7.89 21.93
C ARG A 169 40.91 -9.27 21.81
N ARG A 170 41.68 -9.48 20.74
CA ARG A 170 42.63 -10.60 20.71
C ARG A 170 43.57 -10.31 21.85
N LEU A 171 43.54 -11.13 22.87
CA LEU A 171 44.54 -11.13 23.93
C LEU A 171 45.92 -11.28 23.22
N PRO A 172 46.88 -10.45 23.58
CA PRO A 172 48.20 -10.59 22.97
C PRO A 172 48.78 -11.94 23.38
N THR A 173 49.12 -12.74 22.38
CA THR A 173 49.69 -14.09 22.54
C THR A 173 51.08 -14.11 23.23
N HIS A 174 51.57 -12.95 23.61
CA HIS A 174 52.87 -12.81 24.30
C HIS A 174 52.86 -13.16 25.80
N CYS A 175 51.69 -13.40 26.41
CA CYS A 175 51.65 -13.70 27.86
C CYS A 175 51.83 -15.20 28.18
N PHE A 176 51.91 -16.08 27.15
CA PHE A 176 52.00 -17.55 27.39
C PHE A 176 53.47 -18.06 27.38
N SER A 177 54.45 -17.27 26.96
CA SER A 177 55.83 -17.71 26.92
C SER A 177 56.63 -17.50 28.24
N SER A 178 56.05 -16.71 29.17
CA SER A 178 56.75 -16.41 30.46
C SER A 178 56.46 -17.41 31.58
N ILE A 179 55.41 -18.24 31.45
CA ILE A 179 55.05 -19.19 32.51
C ILE A 179 55.86 -20.48 32.42
N LYS A 180 56.51 -20.80 31.27
CA LYS A 180 57.32 -22.03 31.12
C LYS A 180 58.69 -21.98 31.79
N ARG A 181 59.10 -20.85 32.39
CA ARG A 181 60.44 -20.66 33.00
C ARG A 181 60.50 -20.87 34.51
N TYR A 182 59.36 -21.03 35.17
CA TYR A 182 59.30 -21.12 36.66
C TYR A 182 58.85 -22.45 37.22
N VAL A 183 58.71 -23.50 36.41
CA VAL A 183 58.41 -24.82 36.89
C VAL A 183 59.55 -25.79 36.50
N LYS A 184 60.61 -25.74 37.26
CA LYS A 184 61.60 -26.81 37.40
C LYS A 184 62.25 -26.73 38.77
N PRO A 185 62.70 -27.79 39.36
CA PRO A 185 62.05 -29.03 39.80
C PRO A 185 62.36 -29.28 41.28
N CYS A 186 61.42 -29.79 41.99
CA CYS A 186 61.69 -30.36 43.32
C CYS A 186 61.23 -31.82 43.30
N LEU A 187 62.00 -32.69 42.67
CA LEU A 187 61.91 -34.14 42.87
C LEU A 187 63.28 -34.76 42.57
N ARG A 188 64.15 -34.72 43.66
CA ARG A 188 65.21 -35.73 43.76
C ARG A 188 65.54 -35.95 45.23
N LYS A 189 65.48 -37.25 45.60
CA LYS A 189 65.91 -37.93 46.84
C LYS A 189 64.84 -38.04 47.91
N SER A 190 64.39 -39.21 48.23
CA SER A 190 65.03 -40.48 48.64
C SER A 190 64.03 -41.59 48.51
#